data_d712a00b656b7d43c53cb7305acef4ea
#
_entry.id   d712a00b656b7d43c53cb7305acef4ea
#
_cell.length_a   1.000
_cell.length_b   1.000
_cell.length_c   1.000
_cell.angle_alpha   90.00
_cell.angle_beta   90.00
_cell.angle_gamma   90.00
#
_symmetry.space_group_name_H-M   'P 1'
#
loop_
_entity.id
_entity.type
_entity.pdbx_description
1 polymer ?
#
loop_
_entity_poly.entity_id
_entity_poly.type
_entity_poly.pdbx_seq_one_letter_code
_entity_poly.pdbx_strand_id
1 'polypeptide(L)'
;MEFLLQLLFAMVVLFILARFGSVIVSRFGLPGLIGEIMIGIVIANLTFGDWSLMSTLGLELPPAGSHADAGSDLYMVIYAFAELGVIFLLFTVGLETKVKDLLGSGKAAMFAAIMGVVLPFIAGFAIIMAWEGNTNHALFMAAAMVATSVGITARIIKDLRLMDTREARIIIAAAVIDDVLGMIVLAIVKGIADSGEVSIANILVIAIQAILFVGVVILACKYVVPKIYDYFDERRKRLIAQGKVPPSSNKLVLAIIVCLAMAAFAEYIGLAAIIGAFLAGMLFSEYAWEWELEHKVDSITTFFLSFFFLNVGLQVDIASLTEASVLILALVVIILALITKYVGCGIGAKIGDRELDRQGFNIIGVGMMPRGEVGIIVASIGLASGAMSSELYAVVVLMSVITTIIAPPILSKLFRKKYPEEYTILAEDRI
;
A
#
# COMPACT_ATOMS: atom_id res chain seq x y z
N MET A 1 -32.83 -5.53 -9.70
CA MET A 1 -33.13 -4.17 -9.22
C MET A 1 -32.78 -4.01 -7.75
N GLU A 2 -32.97 -5.04 -6.92
CA GLU A 2 -32.59 -5.01 -5.49
C GLU A 2 -31.08 -4.86 -5.27
N PHE A 3 -30.24 -5.60 -5.98
CA PHE A 3 -28.77 -5.51 -5.83
C PHE A 3 -28.22 -4.10 -6.10
N LEU A 4 -28.65 -3.45 -7.19
CA LEU A 4 -28.17 -2.10 -7.52
C LEU A 4 -28.61 -1.08 -6.44
N LEU A 5 -29.83 -1.22 -5.90
CA LEU A 5 -30.32 -0.35 -4.83
C LEU A 5 -29.49 -0.54 -3.55
N GLN A 6 -29.23 -1.80 -3.16
CA GLN A 6 -28.39 -2.12 -2.01
C GLN A 6 -26.96 -1.60 -2.18
N LEU A 7 -26.37 -1.80 -3.36
CA LEU A 7 -25.02 -1.30 -3.67
C LEU A 7 -24.97 0.23 -3.52
N LEU A 8 -25.89 0.96 -4.16
CA LEU A 8 -25.90 2.42 -4.08
C LEU A 8 -26.13 2.90 -2.64
N PHE A 9 -27.01 2.26 -1.89
CA PHE A 9 -27.25 2.58 -0.49
C PHE A 9 -26.00 2.33 0.36
N ALA A 10 -25.38 1.15 0.24
CA ALA A 10 -24.16 0.82 0.97
C ALA A 10 -23.02 1.80 0.63
N MET A 11 -22.81 2.11 -0.65
CA MET A 11 -21.78 3.07 -1.08
C MET A 11 -22.00 4.45 -0.44
N VAL A 12 -23.23 4.96 -0.44
CA VAL A 12 -23.56 6.26 0.15
C VAL A 12 -23.28 6.24 1.65
N VAL A 13 -23.77 5.23 2.36
CA VAL A 13 -23.59 5.10 3.81
C VAL A 13 -22.11 4.99 4.16
N LEU A 14 -21.38 4.08 3.51
CA LEU A 14 -19.95 3.86 3.75
C LEU A 14 -19.15 5.12 3.48
N PHE A 15 -19.40 5.81 2.36
CA PHE A 15 -18.68 7.02 2.02
C PHE A 15 -18.96 8.18 2.99
N ILE A 16 -20.22 8.36 3.41
CA ILE A 16 -20.58 9.37 4.43
C ILE A 16 -19.90 9.07 5.76
N LEU A 17 -19.96 7.82 6.22
CA LEU A 17 -19.35 7.41 7.48
C LEU A 17 -17.80 7.55 7.44
N ALA A 18 -17.15 7.16 6.34
CA ALA A 18 -15.73 7.35 6.14
C ALA A 18 -15.35 8.83 6.24
N ARG A 19 -16.08 9.70 5.53
CA ARG A 19 -15.84 11.15 5.57
C ARG A 19 -16.10 11.74 6.95
N PHE A 20 -17.13 11.29 7.63
CA PHE A 20 -17.43 11.70 9.00
C PHE A 20 -16.28 11.33 9.94
N GLY A 21 -15.79 10.10 9.91
CA GLY A 21 -14.64 9.64 10.69
C GLY A 21 -13.37 10.45 10.37
N SER A 22 -13.10 10.66 9.09
CA SER A 22 -11.97 11.46 8.63
C SER A 22 -12.00 12.90 9.18
N VAL A 23 -13.16 13.56 9.12
CA VAL A 23 -13.33 14.93 9.65
C VAL A 23 -13.16 14.98 11.17
N ILE A 24 -13.72 14.02 11.90
CA ILE A 24 -13.57 13.97 13.37
C ILE A 24 -12.09 13.85 13.75
N VAL A 25 -11.39 12.88 13.18
CA VAL A 25 -9.98 12.59 13.52
C VAL A 25 -9.06 13.75 13.11
N SER A 26 -9.35 14.41 11.99
CA SER A 26 -8.59 15.58 11.53
C SER A 26 -8.69 16.76 12.49
N ARG A 27 -9.80 16.93 13.23
CA ARG A 27 -9.92 17.95 14.28
C ARG A 27 -8.92 17.78 15.43
N PHE A 28 -8.47 16.56 15.66
CA PHE A 28 -7.43 16.25 16.65
C PHE A 28 -6.01 16.37 16.06
N GLY A 29 -5.86 16.87 14.85
CA GLY A 29 -4.55 17.01 14.19
C GLY A 29 -3.95 15.71 13.67
N LEU A 30 -4.77 14.65 13.59
CA LEU A 30 -4.36 13.35 13.07
C LEU A 30 -4.72 13.21 11.59
N PRO A 31 -4.01 12.38 10.80
CA PRO A 31 -4.38 12.08 9.42
C PRO A 31 -5.80 11.49 9.32
N GLY A 32 -6.60 12.01 8.38
CA GLY A 32 -8.00 11.62 8.22
C GLY A 32 -8.21 10.13 7.91
N LEU A 33 -7.23 9.48 7.26
CA LEU A 33 -7.27 8.03 6.98
C LEU A 33 -7.47 7.17 8.24
N ILE A 34 -6.97 7.63 9.40
CA ILE A 34 -7.18 6.92 10.68
C ILE A 34 -8.67 6.87 11.03
N GLY A 35 -9.39 7.97 10.78
CA GLY A 35 -10.84 8.02 10.99
C GLY A 35 -11.59 7.07 10.07
N GLU A 36 -11.18 6.95 8.81
CA GLU A 36 -11.77 6.02 7.85
C GLU A 36 -11.56 4.56 8.27
N ILE A 37 -10.35 4.20 8.74
CA ILE A 37 -10.05 2.86 9.30
C ILE A 37 -10.88 2.59 10.56
N MET A 38 -10.94 3.55 11.50
CA MET A 38 -11.72 3.39 12.74
C MET A 38 -13.21 3.18 12.46
N ILE A 39 -13.77 3.87 11.47
CA ILE A 39 -15.15 3.64 11.04
C ILE A 39 -15.32 2.23 10.49
N GLY A 40 -14.37 1.72 9.69
CA GLY A 40 -14.39 0.33 9.22
C GLY A 40 -14.44 -0.66 10.39
N ILE A 41 -13.60 -0.47 11.42
CA ILE A 41 -13.61 -1.30 12.65
C ILE A 41 -14.98 -1.24 13.34
N VAL A 42 -15.56 -0.04 13.48
CA VAL A 42 -16.88 0.13 14.11
C VAL A 42 -17.96 -0.61 13.31
N ILE A 43 -17.96 -0.47 11.98
CA ILE A 43 -18.95 -1.15 11.12
C ILE A 43 -18.86 -2.66 11.27
N ALA A 44 -17.63 -3.22 11.27
CA ALA A 44 -17.39 -4.66 11.39
C ALA A 44 -17.87 -5.24 12.72
N ASN A 45 -17.75 -4.47 13.81
CA ASN A 45 -17.98 -4.97 15.18
C ASN A 45 -19.24 -4.42 15.85
N LEU A 46 -20.02 -3.56 15.17
CA LEU A 46 -21.26 -3.01 15.73
C LEU A 46 -22.38 -4.01 15.60
N THR A 47 -22.59 -4.76 16.68
CA THR A 47 -23.62 -5.80 16.79
C THR A 47 -24.50 -5.58 18.03
N PHE A 48 -25.81 -5.81 17.93
CA PHE A 48 -26.75 -5.76 19.04
C PHE A 48 -27.69 -6.99 18.96
N GLY A 49 -27.38 -8.02 19.75
CA GLY A 49 -28.04 -9.32 19.66
C GLY A 49 -27.86 -9.94 18.27
N ASP A 50 -28.92 -10.29 17.59
CA ASP A 50 -28.87 -10.87 16.24
C ASP A 50 -28.72 -9.83 15.12
N TRP A 51 -28.74 -8.53 15.45
CA TRP A 51 -28.58 -7.45 14.48
C TRP A 51 -27.11 -7.04 14.35
N SER A 52 -26.64 -6.89 13.11
CA SER A 52 -25.33 -6.30 12.83
C SER A 52 -25.43 -5.22 11.75
N LEU A 53 -24.58 -4.21 11.86
CA LEU A 53 -24.54 -3.15 10.84
C LEU A 53 -24.04 -3.71 9.50
N MET A 54 -23.12 -4.65 9.53
CA MET A 54 -22.62 -5.36 8.35
C MET A 54 -23.76 -6.05 7.57
N SER A 55 -24.58 -6.86 8.27
CA SER A 55 -25.71 -7.57 7.63
C SER A 55 -26.78 -6.61 7.11
N THR A 56 -27.02 -5.49 7.81
CA THR A 56 -27.94 -4.43 7.35
C THR A 56 -27.48 -3.78 6.06
N LEU A 57 -26.16 -3.61 5.89
CA LEU A 57 -25.56 -3.09 4.65
C LEU A 57 -25.43 -4.17 3.56
N GLY A 58 -25.72 -5.44 3.86
CA GLY A 58 -25.54 -6.56 2.94
C GLY A 58 -24.06 -6.92 2.71
N LEU A 59 -23.19 -6.52 3.64
CA LEU A 59 -21.77 -6.81 3.58
C LEU A 59 -21.47 -8.07 4.39
N GLU A 60 -21.16 -9.16 3.71
CA GLU A 60 -20.64 -10.37 4.35
C GLU A 60 -19.20 -10.53 3.95
N LEU A 61 -18.31 -10.46 4.94
CA LEU A 61 -16.90 -10.69 4.74
C LEU A 61 -16.65 -12.16 4.35
N PRO A 62 -15.68 -12.41 3.49
CA PRO A 62 -15.24 -13.77 3.23
C PRO A 62 -14.76 -14.42 4.53
N PRO A 63 -14.95 -15.73 4.71
CA PRO A 63 -14.37 -16.44 5.83
C PRO A 63 -12.86 -16.23 5.90
N ALA A 64 -12.30 -16.14 7.10
CA ALA A 64 -10.87 -15.98 7.27
C ALA A 64 -10.09 -17.06 6.49
N GLY A 65 -9.10 -16.66 5.72
CA GLY A 65 -8.30 -17.55 4.87
C GLY A 65 -8.92 -17.85 3.49
N SER A 66 -10.10 -17.32 3.15
CA SER A 66 -10.67 -17.45 1.81
C SER A 66 -10.39 -16.21 0.94
N HIS A 67 -10.64 -16.35 -0.36
CA HIS A 67 -10.55 -15.20 -1.29
C HIS A 67 -11.75 -14.26 -1.14
N ALA A 68 -11.61 -13.02 -1.62
CA ALA A 68 -12.65 -12.00 -1.53
C ALA A 68 -13.98 -12.41 -2.21
N ASP A 69 -13.94 -13.28 -3.22
CA ASP A 69 -15.07 -13.84 -3.94
C ASP A 69 -15.95 -14.81 -3.09
N ALA A 70 -15.46 -15.24 -1.93
CA ALA A 70 -16.25 -16.02 -0.97
C ALA A 70 -17.14 -15.14 -0.07
N GLY A 71 -17.00 -13.81 -0.11
CA GLY A 71 -17.89 -12.85 0.53
C GLY A 71 -19.18 -12.62 -0.25
N SER A 72 -20.03 -11.71 0.23
CA SER A 72 -21.20 -11.30 -0.54
C SER A 72 -20.82 -10.58 -1.83
N ASP A 73 -21.66 -10.66 -2.87
CA ASP A 73 -21.46 -9.92 -4.13
C ASP A 73 -21.23 -8.43 -3.87
N LEU A 74 -21.90 -7.88 -2.88
CA LEU A 74 -21.76 -6.49 -2.48
C LEU A 74 -20.38 -6.20 -1.88
N TYR A 75 -19.89 -7.07 -1.00
CA TYR A 75 -18.55 -6.96 -0.45
C TYR A 75 -17.50 -7.03 -1.56
N MET A 76 -17.64 -7.93 -2.52
CA MET A 76 -16.74 -8.06 -3.66
C MET A 76 -16.62 -6.75 -4.47
N VAL A 77 -17.74 -6.04 -4.69
CA VAL A 77 -17.71 -4.73 -5.37
C VAL A 77 -16.99 -3.68 -4.52
N ILE A 78 -17.25 -3.63 -3.21
CA ILE A 78 -16.57 -2.70 -2.30
C ILE A 78 -15.06 -3.00 -2.22
N TYR A 79 -14.70 -4.28 -2.17
CA TYR A 79 -13.30 -4.72 -2.23
C TYR A 79 -12.63 -4.31 -3.55
N ALA A 80 -13.30 -4.48 -4.69
CA ALA A 80 -12.78 -4.02 -5.98
C ALA A 80 -12.55 -2.50 -6.00
N PHE A 81 -13.43 -1.72 -5.36
CA PHE A 81 -13.24 -0.27 -5.22
C PHE A 81 -12.07 0.07 -4.31
N ALA A 82 -11.85 -0.70 -3.24
CA ALA A 82 -10.70 -0.57 -2.37
C ALA A 82 -9.38 -0.78 -3.13
N GLU A 83 -9.29 -1.86 -3.92
CA GLU A 83 -8.13 -2.16 -4.76
C GLU A 83 -7.86 -1.06 -5.81
N LEU A 84 -8.91 -0.57 -6.48
CA LEU A 84 -8.79 0.57 -7.40
C LEU A 84 -8.29 1.83 -6.68
N GLY A 85 -8.69 2.03 -5.42
CA GLY A 85 -8.23 3.15 -4.60
C GLY A 85 -6.71 3.17 -4.43
N VAL A 86 -6.12 2.02 -4.09
CA VAL A 86 -4.66 1.88 -3.94
C VAL A 86 -3.96 1.97 -5.29
N ILE A 87 -4.50 1.35 -6.33
CA ILE A 87 -3.96 1.43 -7.70
C ILE A 87 -3.86 2.89 -8.14
N PHE A 88 -4.93 3.69 -8.01
CA PHE A 88 -4.91 5.11 -8.38
C PHE A 88 -4.02 5.95 -7.46
N LEU A 89 -3.95 5.62 -6.16
CA LEU A 89 -3.02 6.28 -5.25
C LEU A 89 -1.58 6.09 -5.72
N LEU A 90 -1.15 4.84 -5.96
CA LEU A 90 0.22 4.56 -6.39
C LEU A 90 0.51 5.10 -7.78
N PHE A 91 -0.49 5.13 -8.67
CA PHE A 91 -0.37 5.82 -9.94
C PHE A 91 -0.08 7.33 -9.75
N THR A 92 -0.80 8.00 -8.84
CA THR A 92 -0.56 9.43 -8.54
C THR A 92 0.83 9.64 -7.94
N VAL A 93 1.25 8.78 -7.01
CA VAL A 93 2.62 8.80 -6.45
C VAL A 93 3.67 8.61 -7.55
N GLY A 94 3.39 7.75 -8.52
CA GLY A 94 4.22 7.56 -9.71
C GLY A 94 4.30 8.82 -10.59
N LEU A 95 3.18 9.54 -10.79
CA LEU A 95 3.15 10.82 -11.52
C LEU A 95 4.06 11.88 -10.88
N GLU A 96 4.16 11.88 -9.55
CA GLU A 96 4.99 12.79 -8.77
C GLU A 96 6.45 12.30 -8.64
N THR A 97 6.78 11.08 -9.09
CA THR A 97 8.09 10.45 -8.93
C THR A 97 8.88 10.43 -10.23
N LYS A 98 10.01 11.17 -10.29
CA LYS A 98 10.88 11.16 -11.47
C LYS A 98 11.84 9.97 -11.45
N VAL A 99 12.08 9.34 -12.61
CA VAL A 99 13.00 8.21 -12.76
C VAL A 99 14.41 8.52 -12.23
N LYS A 100 14.90 9.74 -12.44
CA LYS A 100 16.23 10.18 -11.95
C LYS A 100 16.33 10.14 -10.43
N ASP A 101 15.25 10.52 -9.74
CA ASP A 101 15.19 10.58 -8.28
C ASP A 101 15.13 9.18 -7.68
N LEU A 102 14.39 8.28 -8.31
CA LEU A 102 14.34 6.86 -7.94
C LEU A 102 15.73 6.22 -8.05
N LEU A 103 16.42 6.41 -9.19
CA LEU A 103 17.74 5.86 -9.40
C LEU A 103 18.81 6.51 -8.49
N GLY A 104 18.66 7.80 -8.17
CA GLY A 104 19.54 8.52 -7.26
C GLY A 104 19.50 8.01 -5.82
N SER A 105 18.33 7.51 -5.39
CA SER A 105 18.11 6.97 -4.03
C SER A 105 18.47 5.48 -3.91
N GLY A 106 18.89 4.82 -5.00
CA GLY A 106 18.94 3.37 -5.16
C GLY A 106 19.70 2.61 -4.06
N LYS A 107 20.88 3.08 -3.62
CA LYS A 107 21.64 2.38 -2.56
C LYS A 107 20.94 2.45 -1.20
N ALA A 108 20.49 3.65 -0.81
CA ALA A 108 19.78 3.81 0.46
C ALA A 108 18.47 3.02 0.49
N ALA A 109 17.69 3.10 -0.60
CA ALA A 109 16.46 2.34 -0.77
C ALA A 109 16.68 0.82 -0.76
N MET A 110 17.68 0.34 -1.49
CA MET A 110 18.04 -1.08 -1.55
C MET A 110 18.39 -1.65 -0.17
N PHE A 111 19.31 -1.00 0.56
CA PHE A 111 19.66 -1.48 1.89
C PHE A 111 18.54 -1.30 2.90
N ALA A 112 17.71 -0.24 2.79
CA ALA A 112 16.52 -0.07 3.62
C ALA A 112 15.52 -1.22 3.42
N ALA A 113 15.24 -1.60 2.18
CA ALA A 113 14.37 -2.73 1.87
C ALA A 113 14.94 -4.05 2.37
N ILE A 114 16.20 -4.37 2.07
CA ILE A 114 16.82 -5.63 2.48
C ILE A 114 16.79 -5.79 4.01
N MET A 115 17.25 -4.77 4.76
CA MET A 115 17.26 -4.83 6.21
C MET A 115 15.84 -4.79 6.79
N GLY A 116 14.91 -4.09 6.10
CA GLY A 116 13.50 -4.05 6.41
C GLY A 116 12.76 -5.38 6.15
N VAL A 117 13.32 -6.29 5.39
CA VAL A 117 12.86 -7.67 5.19
C VAL A 117 13.51 -8.60 6.21
N VAL A 118 14.85 -8.57 6.31
CA VAL A 118 15.62 -9.53 7.11
C VAL A 118 15.30 -9.45 8.61
N LEU A 119 15.28 -8.24 9.19
CA LEU A 119 15.04 -8.10 10.62
C LEU A 119 13.63 -8.53 11.05
N PRO A 120 12.55 -8.07 10.39
CA PRO A 120 11.20 -8.53 10.74
C PRO A 120 11.00 -10.02 10.51
N PHE A 121 11.59 -10.59 9.44
CA PHE A 121 11.50 -12.03 9.17
C PHE A 121 12.13 -12.85 10.31
N ILE A 122 13.37 -12.52 10.71
CA ILE A 122 14.05 -13.21 11.81
C ILE A 122 13.27 -13.07 13.11
N ALA A 123 12.76 -11.88 13.44
CA ALA A 123 12.01 -11.64 14.65
C ALA A 123 10.67 -12.38 14.68
N GLY A 124 9.92 -12.36 13.57
CA GLY A 124 8.65 -13.06 13.43
C GLY A 124 8.82 -14.58 13.53
N PHE A 125 9.84 -15.11 12.86
CA PHE A 125 10.18 -16.54 12.96
C PHE A 125 10.55 -16.93 14.38
N ALA A 126 11.46 -16.18 15.02
CA ALA A 126 11.96 -16.48 16.35
C ALA A 126 10.86 -16.44 17.43
N ILE A 127 9.96 -15.44 17.39
CA ILE A 127 8.91 -15.32 18.40
C ILE A 127 7.91 -16.48 18.32
N ILE A 128 7.50 -16.91 17.14
CA ILE A 128 6.55 -18.02 17.00
C ILE A 128 7.22 -19.36 17.28
N MET A 129 8.46 -19.54 16.88
CA MET A 129 9.24 -20.72 17.29
C MET A 129 9.38 -20.84 18.82
N ALA A 130 9.57 -19.72 19.52
CA ALA A 130 9.62 -19.70 20.98
C ALA A 130 8.24 -19.87 21.65
N TRP A 131 7.15 -19.47 20.97
CA TRP A 131 5.78 -19.52 21.49
C TRP A 131 5.14 -20.89 21.33
N GLU A 132 5.19 -21.45 20.13
CA GLU A 132 4.48 -22.69 19.74
C GLU A 132 5.40 -23.82 19.29
N GLY A 133 6.63 -23.52 18.85
CA GLY A 133 7.56 -24.48 18.26
C GLY A 133 7.15 -25.02 16.89
N ASN A 134 6.15 -24.38 16.22
CA ASN A 134 5.68 -24.81 14.90
C ASN A 134 6.37 -24.02 13.78
N THR A 135 7.13 -24.71 12.94
CA THR A 135 7.92 -24.10 11.86
C THR A 135 7.05 -23.44 10.79
N ASN A 136 5.92 -24.05 10.39
CA ASN A 136 5.03 -23.47 9.37
C ASN A 136 4.37 -22.19 9.87
N HIS A 137 3.84 -22.21 11.09
CA HIS A 137 3.31 -21.01 11.76
C HIS A 137 4.36 -19.88 11.83
N ALA A 138 5.60 -20.25 12.20
CA ALA A 138 6.70 -19.30 12.30
C ALA A 138 7.08 -18.69 10.95
N LEU A 139 7.10 -19.48 9.88
CA LEU A 139 7.41 -19.01 8.52
C LEU A 139 6.35 -18.05 7.99
N PHE A 140 5.07 -18.37 8.13
CA PHE A 140 3.99 -17.49 7.66
C PHE A 140 3.88 -16.20 8.48
N MET A 141 4.06 -16.26 9.80
CA MET A 141 4.14 -15.07 10.64
C MET A 141 5.33 -14.19 10.24
N ALA A 142 6.50 -14.80 10.02
CA ALA A 142 7.69 -14.10 9.57
C ALA A 142 7.44 -13.38 8.22
N ALA A 143 6.83 -14.06 7.25
CA ALA A 143 6.48 -13.47 5.96
C ALA A 143 5.46 -12.35 6.08
N ALA A 144 4.42 -12.51 6.91
CA ALA A 144 3.44 -11.44 7.18
C ALA A 144 4.08 -10.21 7.84
N MET A 145 5.07 -10.40 8.73
CA MET A 145 5.81 -9.32 9.34
C MET A 145 6.77 -8.58 8.39
N VAL A 146 7.11 -9.16 7.24
CA VAL A 146 7.95 -8.48 6.23
C VAL A 146 7.16 -7.41 5.49
N ALA A 147 5.94 -7.67 5.10
CA ALA A 147 5.14 -6.83 4.22
C ALA A 147 5.01 -5.37 4.75
N THR A 148 5.10 -4.38 3.85
CA THR A 148 4.93 -2.95 4.15
C THR A 148 3.76 -2.39 3.36
N SER A 149 2.91 -1.54 3.97
CA SER A 149 1.89 -0.81 3.24
C SER A 149 2.44 0.54 2.77
N VAL A 150 2.86 0.58 1.51
CA VAL A 150 3.34 1.83 0.89
C VAL A 150 2.20 2.84 0.70
N GLY A 151 0.97 2.38 0.43
CA GLY A 151 -0.18 3.24 0.19
C GLY A 151 -0.47 4.21 1.34
N ILE A 152 -0.35 3.72 2.58
CA ILE A 152 -0.58 4.55 3.79
C ILE A 152 0.49 5.64 3.91
N THR A 153 1.75 5.25 3.80
CA THR A 153 2.90 6.18 3.89
C THR A 153 2.89 7.19 2.74
N ALA A 154 2.65 6.72 1.51
CA ALA A 154 2.55 7.55 0.33
C ALA A 154 1.44 8.60 0.47
N ARG A 155 0.26 8.21 0.99
CA ARG A 155 -0.84 9.13 1.27
C ARG A 155 -0.43 10.24 2.23
N ILE A 156 0.27 9.91 3.32
CA ILE A 156 0.70 10.90 4.31
C ILE A 156 1.71 11.88 3.71
N ILE A 157 2.71 11.37 3.00
CA ILE A 157 3.75 12.19 2.37
C ILE A 157 3.11 13.13 1.34
N LYS A 158 2.15 12.62 0.55
CA LYS A 158 1.39 13.39 -0.43
C LYS A 158 0.54 14.47 0.23
N ASP A 159 -0.20 14.14 1.29
CA ASP A 159 -1.04 15.10 2.02
C ASP A 159 -0.21 16.22 2.67
N LEU A 160 1.06 15.94 2.97
CA LEU A 160 2.04 16.92 3.45
C LEU A 160 2.76 17.68 2.31
N ARG A 161 2.52 17.33 1.05
CA ARG A 161 3.22 17.87 -0.16
C ARG A 161 4.75 17.74 -0.09
N LEU A 162 5.26 16.65 0.53
CA LEU A 162 6.69 16.40 0.75
C LEU A 162 7.25 15.27 -0.10
N MET A 163 6.63 14.97 -1.24
CA MET A 163 7.06 13.90 -2.16
C MET A 163 8.46 14.14 -2.75
N ASP A 164 8.85 15.39 -2.92
CA ASP A 164 10.16 15.77 -3.46
C ASP A 164 11.31 15.69 -2.45
N THR A 165 11.04 15.36 -1.19
CA THR A 165 12.07 15.25 -0.17
C THR A 165 12.93 13.99 -0.35
N ARG A 166 14.19 14.05 0.10
CA ARG A 166 15.13 12.92 0.04
C ARG A 166 14.58 11.67 0.71
N GLU A 167 13.99 11.82 1.90
CA GLU A 167 13.41 10.72 2.67
C GLU A 167 12.20 10.10 1.98
N ALA A 168 11.33 10.93 1.41
CA ALA A 168 10.17 10.44 0.67
C ALA A 168 10.58 9.57 -0.51
N ARG A 169 11.56 10.03 -1.30
CA ARG A 169 12.10 9.27 -2.43
C ARG A 169 12.73 7.95 -2.00
N ILE A 170 13.48 7.94 -0.89
CA ILE A 170 14.06 6.70 -0.34
C ILE A 170 12.95 5.74 0.11
N ILE A 171 11.93 6.23 0.82
CA ILE A 171 10.79 5.43 1.30
C ILE A 171 10.05 4.79 0.13
N ILE A 172 9.65 5.58 -0.88
CA ILE A 172 8.91 5.08 -2.04
C ILE A 172 9.74 4.05 -2.82
N ALA A 173 11.02 4.35 -3.07
CA ALA A 173 11.92 3.41 -3.75
C ALA A 173 12.13 2.12 -2.94
N ALA A 174 12.32 2.24 -1.61
CA ALA A 174 12.48 1.09 -0.73
C ALA A 174 11.21 0.24 -0.69
N ALA A 175 10.03 0.85 -0.68
CA ALA A 175 8.76 0.14 -0.66
C ALA A 175 8.54 -0.69 -1.93
N VAL A 176 8.86 -0.16 -3.12
CA VAL A 176 8.79 -0.93 -4.38
C VAL A 176 9.73 -2.14 -4.36
N ILE A 177 10.94 -1.99 -3.80
CA ILE A 177 11.88 -3.10 -3.65
C ILE A 177 11.37 -4.10 -2.59
N ASP A 178 10.80 -3.60 -1.49
CA ASP A 178 10.24 -4.40 -0.38
C ASP A 178 9.09 -5.28 -0.88
N ASP A 179 8.21 -4.77 -1.76
CA ASP A 179 7.12 -5.54 -2.36
C ASP A 179 7.65 -6.73 -3.18
N VAL A 180 8.68 -6.50 -4.01
CA VAL A 180 9.33 -7.59 -4.77
C VAL A 180 9.97 -8.62 -3.83
N LEU A 181 10.69 -8.15 -2.80
CA LEU A 181 11.32 -9.05 -1.82
C LEU A 181 10.27 -9.81 -1.00
N GLY A 182 9.16 -9.16 -0.63
CA GLY A 182 8.03 -9.77 0.08
C GLY A 182 7.39 -10.91 -0.72
N MET A 183 7.22 -10.74 -2.03
CA MET A 183 6.72 -11.80 -2.92
C MET A 183 7.69 -12.97 -3.03
N ILE A 184 9.00 -12.70 -3.09
CA ILE A 184 10.02 -13.75 -3.06
C ILE A 184 9.95 -14.53 -1.74
N VAL A 185 9.84 -13.84 -0.61
CA VAL A 185 9.69 -14.46 0.72
C VAL A 185 8.42 -15.31 0.78
N LEU A 186 7.28 -14.82 0.27
CA LEU A 186 6.03 -15.58 0.23
C LEU A 186 6.15 -16.83 -0.62
N ALA A 187 6.79 -16.75 -1.80
CA ALA A 187 7.01 -17.91 -2.67
C ALA A 187 7.89 -18.97 -1.99
N ILE A 188 8.93 -18.55 -1.24
CA ILE A 188 9.77 -19.47 -0.47
C ILE A 188 8.95 -20.15 0.64
N VAL A 189 8.24 -19.34 1.44
CA VAL A 189 7.48 -19.85 2.60
C VAL A 189 6.37 -20.80 2.15
N LYS A 190 5.63 -20.43 1.08
CA LYS A 190 4.61 -21.30 0.49
C LYS A 190 5.20 -22.60 -0.05
N GLY A 191 6.32 -22.51 -0.78
CA GLY A 191 7.00 -23.70 -1.30
C GLY A 191 7.43 -24.66 -0.19
N ILE A 192 7.96 -24.16 0.93
CA ILE A 192 8.31 -25.00 2.10
C ILE A 192 7.06 -25.63 2.72
N ALA A 193 5.97 -24.87 2.87
CA ALA A 193 4.73 -25.38 3.46
C ALA A 193 4.05 -26.44 2.61
N ASP A 194 4.01 -26.27 1.28
CA ASP A 194 3.31 -27.15 0.35
C ASP A 194 4.09 -28.45 0.04
N SER A 195 5.40 -28.35 -0.12
CA SER A 195 6.24 -29.47 -0.62
C SER A 195 7.42 -29.84 0.26
N GLY A 196 7.68 -29.05 1.31
CA GLY A 196 8.89 -29.19 2.12
C GLY A 196 10.19 -28.75 1.42
N GLU A 197 10.09 -28.26 0.17
CA GLU A 197 11.23 -27.90 -0.66
C GLU A 197 11.16 -26.45 -1.15
N VAL A 198 12.32 -25.80 -1.29
CA VAL A 198 12.44 -24.46 -1.87
C VAL A 198 12.69 -24.58 -3.36
N SER A 199 11.75 -24.13 -4.18
CA SER A 199 11.93 -24.05 -5.62
C SER A 199 12.77 -22.82 -6.00
N ILE A 200 14.09 -23.00 -6.10
CA ILE A 200 15.02 -21.95 -6.55
C ILE A 200 14.62 -21.42 -7.93
N ALA A 201 14.08 -22.28 -8.81
CA ALA A 201 13.62 -21.87 -10.13
C ALA A 201 12.49 -20.83 -10.05
N ASN A 202 11.48 -21.04 -9.19
CA ASN A 202 10.37 -20.09 -9.02
C ASN A 202 10.85 -18.75 -8.45
N ILE A 203 11.78 -18.79 -7.49
CA ILE A 203 12.36 -17.56 -6.91
C ILE A 203 13.09 -16.75 -7.99
N LEU A 204 13.92 -17.43 -8.80
CA LEU A 204 14.64 -16.77 -9.89
C LEU A 204 13.70 -16.22 -10.95
N VAL A 205 12.63 -16.93 -11.29
CA VAL A 205 11.62 -16.45 -12.24
C VAL A 205 10.98 -15.16 -11.75
N ILE A 206 10.48 -15.10 -10.50
CA ILE A 206 9.86 -13.90 -9.90
C ILE A 206 10.86 -12.73 -9.88
N ALA A 207 12.10 -12.97 -9.43
CA ALA A 207 13.13 -11.95 -9.38
C ALA A 207 13.48 -11.40 -10.77
N ILE A 208 13.63 -12.28 -11.77
CA ILE A 208 13.93 -11.87 -13.15
C ILE A 208 12.76 -11.10 -13.76
N GLN A 209 11.51 -11.56 -13.57
CA GLN A 209 10.32 -10.86 -14.05
C GLN A 209 10.21 -9.45 -13.48
N ALA A 210 10.45 -9.28 -12.16
CA ALA A 210 10.42 -7.98 -11.51
C ALA A 210 11.51 -7.05 -12.05
N ILE A 211 12.76 -7.52 -12.13
CA ILE A 211 13.89 -6.72 -12.67
C ILE A 211 13.64 -6.35 -14.13
N LEU A 212 13.16 -7.29 -14.94
CA LEU A 212 12.88 -7.06 -16.35
C LEU A 212 11.74 -6.04 -16.51
N PHE A 213 10.66 -6.18 -15.75
CA PHE A 213 9.51 -5.28 -15.80
C PHE A 213 9.91 -3.85 -15.44
N VAL A 214 10.55 -3.66 -14.30
CA VAL A 214 11.04 -2.33 -13.87
C VAL A 214 12.06 -1.78 -14.88
N GLY A 215 13.00 -2.60 -15.34
CA GLY A 215 14.01 -2.19 -16.31
C GLY A 215 13.41 -1.75 -17.64
N VAL A 216 12.44 -2.50 -18.19
CA VAL A 216 11.73 -2.13 -19.42
C VAL A 216 10.99 -0.81 -19.26
N VAL A 217 10.32 -0.59 -18.12
CA VAL A 217 9.61 0.67 -17.86
C VAL A 217 10.58 1.85 -17.76
N ILE A 218 11.69 1.71 -17.04
CA ILE A 218 12.73 2.76 -16.95
C ILE A 218 13.28 3.10 -18.35
N LEU A 219 13.55 2.09 -19.17
CA LEU A 219 14.00 2.30 -20.55
C LEU A 219 12.89 2.97 -21.39
N ALA A 220 11.64 2.61 -21.21
CA ALA A 220 10.51 3.24 -21.88
C ALA A 220 10.38 4.72 -21.49
N CYS A 221 10.47 5.05 -20.18
CA CYS A 221 10.48 6.45 -19.71
C CYS A 221 11.58 7.27 -20.37
N LYS A 222 12.78 6.67 -20.53
CA LYS A 222 13.95 7.40 -21.06
C LYS A 222 13.94 7.55 -22.59
N TYR A 223 13.48 6.55 -23.32
CA TYR A 223 13.69 6.49 -24.78
C TYR A 223 12.40 6.46 -25.61
N VAL A 224 11.32 5.92 -25.08
CA VAL A 224 10.06 5.70 -25.81
C VAL A 224 9.10 6.86 -25.59
N VAL A 225 8.85 7.19 -24.33
CA VAL A 225 7.86 8.21 -23.97
C VAL A 225 8.18 9.59 -24.57
N PRO A 226 9.43 10.11 -24.51
CA PRO A 226 9.78 11.39 -25.14
C PRO A 226 9.53 11.39 -26.66
N LYS A 227 9.88 10.31 -27.35
CA LYS A 227 9.66 10.21 -28.81
C LYS A 227 8.19 10.19 -29.18
N ILE A 228 7.37 9.50 -28.38
CA ILE A 228 5.92 9.46 -28.58
C ILE A 228 5.34 10.86 -28.35
N TYR A 229 5.78 11.54 -27.29
CA TYR A 229 5.37 12.92 -26.98
C TYR A 229 5.70 13.87 -28.13
N ASP A 230 6.95 13.91 -28.57
CA ASP A 230 7.42 14.78 -29.65
C ASP A 230 6.63 14.53 -30.94
N TYR A 231 6.37 13.26 -31.27
CA TYR A 231 5.57 12.90 -32.45
C TYR A 231 4.15 13.47 -32.39
N PHE A 232 3.47 13.35 -31.22
CA PHE A 232 2.12 13.88 -31.07
C PHE A 232 2.07 15.40 -31.01
N ASP A 233 3.06 16.03 -30.38
CA ASP A 233 3.17 17.48 -30.30
C ASP A 233 3.44 18.10 -31.67
N GLU A 234 4.37 17.55 -32.45
CA GLU A 234 4.61 17.98 -33.83
C GLU A 234 3.37 17.79 -34.72
N ARG A 235 2.67 16.66 -34.59
CA ARG A 235 1.43 16.41 -35.33
C ARG A 235 0.35 17.43 -34.97
N ARG A 236 0.22 17.77 -33.70
CA ARG A 236 -0.71 18.79 -33.20
C ARG A 236 -0.36 20.18 -33.80
N LYS A 237 0.91 20.58 -33.74
CA LYS A 237 1.41 21.84 -34.32
C LYS A 237 1.13 21.93 -35.81
N ARG A 238 1.36 20.84 -36.55
CA ARG A 238 1.06 20.78 -38.02
C ARG A 238 -0.41 20.93 -38.31
N LEU A 239 -1.32 20.32 -37.55
CA LEU A 239 -2.76 20.45 -37.71
C LEU A 239 -3.24 21.88 -37.46
N ILE A 240 -2.73 22.52 -36.40
CA ILE A 240 -3.03 23.92 -36.06
C ILE A 240 -2.53 24.84 -37.21
N ALA A 241 -1.32 24.64 -37.70
CA ALA A 241 -0.77 25.40 -38.84
C ALA A 241 -1.57 25.25 -40.11
N GLN A 242 -2.32 24.14 -40.29
CA GLN A 242 -3.22 23.89 -41.40
C GLN A 242 -4.64 24.43 -41.19
N GLY A 243 -4.89 25.17 -40.08
CA GLY A 243 -6.22 25.66 -39.73
C GLY A 243 -7.20 24.56 -39.29
N LYS A 244 -6.71 23.35 -38.99
CA LYS A 244 -7.54 22.22 -38.53
C LYS A 244 -7.55 22.17 -37.00
N VAL A 245 -8.71 21.86 -36.44
CA VAL A 245 -8.84 21.61 -35.00
C VAL A 245 -8.18 20.26 -34.68
N PRO A 246 -7.13 20.21 -33.84
CA PRO A 246 -6.54 18.94 -33.48
C PRO A 246 -7.55 18.10 -32.70
N PRO A 247 -7.56 16.77 -32.88
CA PRO A 247 -8.44 15.91 -32.09
C PRO A 247 -8.13 16.11 -30.60
N SER A 248 -9.18 16.30 -29.80
CA SER A 248 -9.02 16.37 -28.35
C SER A 248 -8.60 14.97 -27.84
N SER A 249 -7.31 14.75 -27.70
CA SER A 249 -6.85 13.54 -27.01
C SER A 249 -7.15 13.72 -25.53
N ASN A 250 -8.06 12.93 -24.97
CA ASN A 250 -8.29 12.92 -23.53
C ASN A 250 -7.10 12.23 -22.85
N LYS A 251 -6.09 13.03 -22.52
CA LYS A 251 -4.84 12.57 -21.92
C LYS A 251 -5.07 11.81 -20.60
N LEU A 252 -6.12 12.19 -19.85
CA LEU A 252 -6.54 11.48 -18.64
C LEU A 252 -7.00 10.05 -18.95
N VAL A 253 -7.85 9.87 -19.97
CA VAL A 253 -8.33 8.53 -20.36
C VAL A 253 -7.16 7.64 -20.79
N LEU A 254 -6.22 8.17 -21.59
CA LEU A 254 -5.01 7.44 -21.97
C LEU A 254 -4.19 7.03 -20.73
N ALA A 255 -3.99 7.94 -19.80
CA ALA A 255 -3.22 7.70 -18.57
C ALA A 255 -3.88 6.61 -17.71
N ILE A 256 -5.21 6.64 -17.55
CA ILE A 256 -5.98 5.61 -16.83
C ILE A 256 -5.89 4.25 -17.54
N ILE A 257 -6.02 4.21 -18.86
CA ILE A 257 -5.88 2.95 -19.64
C ILE A 257 -4.49 2.35 -19.42
N VAL A 258 -3.44 3.14 -19.53
CA VAL A 258 -2.06 2.67 -19.31
C VAL A 258 -1.87 2.22 -17.85
N CYS A 259 -2.40 2.96 -16.87
CA CYS A 259 -2.36 2.59 -15.46
C CYS A 259 -2.97 1.20 -15.24
N LEU A 260 -4.22 1.00 -15.65
CA LEU A 260 -4.93 -0.27 -15.46
C LEU A 260 -4.31 -1.42 -16.25
N ALA A 261 -3.84 -1.17 -17.48
CA ALA A 261 -3.18 -2.19 -18.29
C ALA A 261 -1.85 -2.64 -17.66
N MET A 262 -1.05 -1.70 -17.14
CA MET A 262 0.21 -2.05 -16.47
C MET A 262 -0.02 -2.69 -15.10
N ALA A 263 -1.04 -2.28 -14.35
CA ALA A 263 -1.45 -2.93 -13.11
C ALA A 263 -1.88 -4.38 -13.37
N ALA A 264 -2.75 -4.61 -14.37
CA ALA A 264 -3.18 -5.95 -14.76
C ALA A 264 -2.03 -6.81 -15.30
N PHE A 265 -1.10 -6.23 -16.04
CA PHE A 265 0.07 -6.96 -16.52
C PHE A 265 1.03 -7.33 -15.39
N ALA A 266 1.25 -6.43 -14.42
CA ALA A 266 2.05 -6.74 -13.24
C ALA A 266 1.45 -7.92 -12.47
N GLU A 267 0.14 -7.90 -12.22
CA GLU A 267 -0.60 -9.01 -11.57
C GLU A 267 -0.48 -10.31 -12.35
N TYR A 268 -0.64 -10.26 -13.68
CA TYR A 268 -0.52 -11.43 -14.56
C TYR A 268 0.86 -12.10 -14.48
N ILE A 269 1.93 -11.32 -14.34
CA ILE A 269 3.30 -11.86 -14.19
C ILE A 269 3.67 -12.21 -12.74
N GLY A 270 2.70 -12.15 -11.81
CA GLY A 270 2.88 -12.50 -10.42
C GLY A 270 3.52 -11.38 -9.57
N LEU A 271 3.47 -10.14 -9.99
CA LEU A 271 3.82 -8.96 -9.20
C LEU A 271 2.56 -8.25 -8.72
N ALA A 272 2.65 -7.49 -7.62
CA ALA A 272 1.50 -6.73 -7.14
C ALA A 272 1.05 -5.66 -8.16
N ALA A 273 -0.27 -5.55 -8.41
CA ALA A 273 -0.86 -4.58 -9.34
C ALA A 273 -0.42 -3.13 -9.06
N ILE A 274 -0.22 -2.80 -7.78
CA ILE A 274 0.24 -1.48 -7.33
C ILE A 274 1.61 -1.08 -7.90
N ILE A 275 2.52 -2.04 -8.12
CA ILE A 275 3.83 -1.80 -8.75
C ILE A 275 3.62 -1.36 -10.21
N GLY A 276 2.74 -2.05 -10.94
CA GLY A 276 2.37 -1.69 -12.31
C GLY A 276 1.78 -0.29 -12.40
N ALA A 277 0.88 0.06 -11.47
CA ALA A 277 0.27 1.38 -11.39
C ALA A 277 1.29 2.49 -11.10
N PHE A 278 2.18 2.27 -10.13
CA PHE A 278 3.27 3.20 -9.80
C PHE A 278 4.18 3.45 -11.01
N LEU A 279 4.63 2.38 -11.65
CA LEU A 279 5.47 2.47 -12.85
C LEU A 279 4.75 3.14 -14.03
N ALA A 280 3.43 2.91 -14.18
CA ALA A 280 2.62 3.63 -15.16
C ALA A 280 2.58 5.14 -14.87
N GLY A 281 2.44 5.53 -13.60
CA GLY A 281 2.55 6.94 -13.19
C GLY A 281 3.89 7.54 -13.58
N MET A 282 4.99 6.83 -13.32
CA MET A 282 6.33 7.27 -13.71
C MET A 282 6.51 7.48 -15.23
N LEU A 283 5.80 6.72 -16.08
CA LEU A 283 5.83 6.95 -17.54
C LEU A 283 5.33 8.35 -17.91
N PHE A 284 4.41 8.91 -17.14
CA PHE A 284 3.83 10.23 -17.38
C PHE A 284 4.43 11.34 -16.51
N SER A 285 5.34 11.04 -15.58
CA SER A 285 5.83 11.98 -14.58
C SER A 285 6.47 13.26 -15.14
N GLU A 286 7.15 13.18 -16.31
CA GLU A 286 7.75 14.36 -16.95
C GLU A 286 6.69 15.30 -17.56
N TYR A 287 5.48 14.80 -17.88
CA TYR A 287 4.40 15.52 -18.54
C TYR A 287 3.16 15.70 -17.64
N ALA A 288 3.21 15.18 -16.42
CA ALA A 288 2.07 15.15 -15.50
C ALA A 288 1.52 16.55 -15.20
N TRP A 289 2.43 17.50 -14.98
CA TRP A 289 2.09 18.89 -14.74
C TRP A 289 1.43 19.55 -15.98
N GLU A 290 2.04 19.44 -17.15
CA GLU A 290 1.52 20.04 -18.39
C GLU A 290 0.14 19.50 -18.76
N TRP A 291 -0.13 18.24 -18.45
CA TRP A 291 -1.39 17.56 -18.73
C TRP A 291 -2.40 17.65 -17.59
N GLU A 292 -2.03 18.29 -16.49
CA GLU A 292 -2.84 18.39 -15.27
C GLU A 292 -3.33 17.02 -14.76
N LEU A 293 -2.53 15.96 -14.96
CA LEU A 293 -2.92 14.60 -14.61
C LEU A 293 -3.07 14.42 -13.11
N GLU A 294 -2.16 14.97 -12.32
CA GLU A 294 -2.17 14.87 -10.87
C GLU A 294 -3.51 15.34 -10.28
N HIS A 295 -3.94 16.54 -10.63
CA HIS A 295 -5.20 17.11 -10.12
C HIS A 295 -6.44 16.31 -10.58
N LYS A 296 -6.43 15.84 -11.85
CA LYS A 296 -7.56 15.10 -12.41
C LYS A 296 -7.69 13.70 -11.82
N VAL A 297 -6.56 13.01 -11.61
CA VAL A 297 -6.53 11.67 -11.01
C VAL A 297 -6.80 11.74 -9.50
N ASP A 298 -6.38 12.80 -8.80
CA ASP A 298 -6.58 12.95 -7.36
C ASP A 298 -8.05 12.89 -6.94
N SER A 299 -8.94 13.46 -7.75
CA SER A 299 -10.39 13.40 -7.49
C SER A 299 -10.92 11.96 -7.56
N ILE A 300 -10.44 11.15 -8.52
CA ILE A 300 -10.78 9.74 -8.68
C ILE A 300 -10.19 8.95 -7.51
N THR A 301 -8.91 9.17 -7.22
CA THR A 301 -8.19 8.53 -6.11
C THR A 301 -8.90 8.77 -4.78
N THR A 302 -9.29 10.01 -4.49
CA THR A 302 -9.96 10.37 -3.23
C THR A 302 -11.26 9.63 -3.01
N PHE A 303 -12.03 9.38 -4.08
CA PHE A 303 -13.28 8.62 -4.00
C PHE A 303 -13.03 7.14 -3.66
N PHE A 304 -12.19 6.47 -4.44
CA PHE A 304 -11.93 5.05 -4.26
C PHE A 304 -11.12 4.73 -3.00
N LEU A 305 -10.20 5.62 -2.62
CA LEU A 305 -9.30 5.41 -1.49
C LEU A 305 -10.02 5.35 -0.14
N SER A 306 -11.18 6.03 0.01
CA SER A 306 -12.00 5.90 1.22
C SER A 306 -12.52 4.47 1.41
N PHE A 307 -12.81 3.74 0.33
CA PHE A 307 -13.19 2.33 0.40
C PHE A 307 -12.02 1.44 0.81
N PHE A 308 -10.80 1.78 0.38
CA PHE A 308 -9.60 1.06 0.82
C PHE A 308 -9.39 1.14 2.33
N PHE A 309 -9.40 2.35 2.91
CA PHE A 309 -9.19 2.50 4.34
C PHE A 309 -10.33 1.92 5.17
N LEU A 310 -11.57 2.03 4.70
CA LEU A 310 -12.69 1.32 5.31
C LEU A 310 -12.47 -0.19 5.30
N ASN A 311 -12.08 -0.75 4.15
CA ASN A 311 -11.86 -2.19 4.01
C ASN A 311 -10.77 -2.71 4.94
N VAL A 312 -9.68 -1.95 5.14
CA VAL A 312 -8.65 -2.28 6.15
C VAL A 312 -9.27 -2.40 7.55
N GLY A 313 -10.18 -1.50 7.90
CA GLY A 313 -10.89 -1.54 9.18
C GLY A 313 -11.91 -2.68 9.29
N LEU A 314 -12.63 -2.98 8.20
CA LEU A 314 -13.64 -4.05 8.16
C LEU A 314 -13.05 -5.44 8.45
N GLN A 315 -11.76 -5.66 8.20
CA GLN A 315 -11.10 -6.94 8.44
C GLN A 315 -10.79 -7.22 9.92
N VAL A 316 -11.03 -6.26 10.82
CA VAL A 316 -10.78 -6.43 12.25
C VAL A 316 -12.00 -7.08 12.93
N ASP A 317 -11.86 -8.32 13.32
CA ASP A 317 -12.80 -9.00 14.22
C ASP A 317 -12.31 -8.94 15.68
N ILE A 318 -12.95 -8.09 16.50
CA ILE A 318 -12.60 -7.95 17.92
C ILE A 318 -12.99 -9.21 18.70
N ALA A 319 -14.02 -9.95 18.27
CA ALA A 319 -14.50 -11.15 18.99
C ALA A 319 -13.46 -12.28 18.95
N SER A 320 -12.66 -12.39 17.88
CA SER A 320 -11.59 -13.38 17.75
C SER A 320 -10.39 -13.13 18.70
N LEU A 321 -10.33 -11.96 19.36
CA LEU A 321 -9.24 -11.54 20.24
C LEU A 321 -9.57 -11.73 21.75
N THR A 322 -10.47 -12.63 22.09
CA THR A 322 -10.96 -12.77 23.47
C THR A 322 -10.00 -13.48 24.43
N GLU A 323 -9.08 -14.29 23.93
CA GLU A 323 -8.12 -15.01 24.78
C GLU A 323 -6.92 -14.12 25.17
N ALA A 324 -6.61 -14.09 26.47
CA ALA A 324 -5.49 -13.30 27.01
C ALA A 324 -4.13 -13.69 26.40
N SER A 325 -3.93 -14.97 26.08
CA SER A 325 -2.74 -15.50 25.42
C SER A 325 -2.55 -14.88 24.03
N VAL A 326 -3.61 -14.80 23.24
CA VAL A 326 -3.61 -14.20 21.89
C VAL A 326 -3.32 -12.71 21.96
N LEU A 327 -3.92 -11.99 22.93
CA LEU A 327 -3.66 -10.56 23.11
C LEU A 327 -2.22 -10.28 23.53
N ILE A 328 -1.63 -11.11 24.41
CA ILE A 328 -0.22 -10.97 24.79
C ILE A 328 0.68 -11.20 23.58
N LEU A 329 0.44 -12.26 22.81
CA LEU A 329 1.20 -12.54 21.58
C LEU A 329 1.06 -11.39 20.59
N ALA A 330 -0.17 -10.89 20.37
CA ALA A 330 -0.42 -9.76 19.47
C ALA A 330 0.36 -8.52 19.89
N LEU A 331 0.36 -8.18 21.18
CA LEU A 331 1.13 -7.04 21.70
C LEU A 331 2.63 -7.21 21.43
N VAL A 332 3.18 -8.39 21.69
CA VAL A 332 4.61 -8.67 21.43
C VAL A 332 4.92 -8.58 19.95
N VAL A 333 4.09 -9.18 19.08
CA VAL A 333 4.26 -9.14 17.62
C VAL A 333 4.16 -7.71 17.10
N ILE A 334 3.22 -6.89 17.57
CA ILE A 334 3.08 -5.47 17.20
C ILE A 334 4.35 -4.69 17.57
N ILE A 335 4.84 -4.84 18.80
CA ILE A 335 6.06 -4.16 19.25
C ILE A 335 7.27 -4.58 18.41
N LEU A 336 7.43 -5.89 18.16
CA LEU A 336 8.50 -6.40 17.32
C LEU A 336 8.38 -5.90 15.88
N ALA A 337 7.17 -5.87 15.29
CA ALA A 337 6.92 -5.37 13.95
C ALA A 337 7.31 -3.90 13.79
N LEU A 338 6.95 -3.05 14.77
CA LEU A 338 7.33 -1.63 14.80
C LEU A 338 8.85 -1.46 14.93
N ILE A 339 9.46 -2.11 15.93
CA ILE A 339 10.90 -1.94 16.23
C ILE A 339 11.76 -2.47 15.08
N THR A 340 11.49 -3.68 14.60
CA THR A 340 12.34 -4.33 13.60
C THR A 340 12.30 -3.61 12.25
N LYS A 341 11.15 -3.09 11.85
CA LYS A 341 11.04 -2.32 10.62
C LYS A 341 11.69 -0.93 10.76
N TYR A 342 11.41 -0.24 11.85
CA TYR A 342 12.05 1.05 12.15
C TYR A 342 13.58 0.95 12.16
N VAL A 343 14.10 0.00 12.92
CA VAL A 343 15.56 -0.21 13.04
C VAL A 343 16.15 -0.73 11.74
N GLY A 344 15.51 -1.73 11.12
CA GLY A 344 15.98 -2.34 9.88
C GLY A 344 16.07 -1.34 8.74
N CYS A 345 14.97 -0.65 8.43
CA CYS A 345 14.95 0.31 7.34
C CYS A 345 15.82 1.54 7.63
N GLY A 346 15.83 2.03 8.88
CA GLY A 346 16.68 3.15 9.29
C GLY A 346 18.18 2.82 9.18
N ILE A 347 18.62 1.66 9.69
CA ILE A 347 20.01 1.20 9.57
C ILE A 347 20.36 0.95 8.10
N GLY A 348 19.50 0.25 7.36
CA GLY A 348 19.73 -0.01 5.94
C GLY A 348 19.90 1.28 5.13
N ALA A 349 19.01 2.25 5.31
CA ALA A 349 19.13 3.56 4.67
C ALA A 349 20.46 4.25 5.04
N LYS A 350 20.86 4.21 6.31
CA LYS A 350 22.12 4.80 6.79
C LYS A 350 23.36 4.10 6.22
N ILE A 351 23.30 2.79 6.01
CA ILE A 351 24.39 2.03 5.35
C ILE A 351 24.52 2.45 3.88
N GLY A 352 23.39 2.57 3.19
CA GLY A 352 23.38 2.96 1.77
C GLY A 352 23.67 4.44 1.54
N ASP A 353 23.41 5.29 2.53
CA ASP A 353 23.62 6.72 2.51
C ASP A 353 24.21 7.21 3.84
N ARG A 354 25.53 7.31 3.88
CA ARG A 354 26.29 7.71 5.08
C ARG A 354 26.03 9.14 5.53
N GLU A 355 25.54 10.01 4.64
CA GLU A 355 25.25 11.41 4.94
C GLU A 355 23.84 11.58 5.55
N LEU A 356 23.03 10.51 5.58
CA LEU A 356 21.71 10.55 6.19
C LEU A 356 21.80 10.95 7.66
N ASP A 357 21.10 12.03 8.01
CA ASP A 357 21.06 12.54 9.40
C ASP A 357 20.12 11.68 10.29
N ARG A 358 20.12 11.95 11.59
CA ARG A 358 19.27 11.23 12.54
C ARG A 358 17.77 11.43 12.27
N GLN A 359 17.39 12.60 11.77
CA GLN A 359 15.98 12.87 11.45
C GLN A 359 15.54 12.07 10.22
N GLY A 360 16.38 12.02 9.17
CA GLY A 360 16.14 11.18 8.00
C GLY A 360 16.06 9.69 8.35
N PHE A 361 16.96 9.19 9.22
CA PHE A 361 16.86 7.84 9.77
C PHE A 361 15.48 7.57 10.38
N ASN A 362 15.01 8.49 11.26
CA ASN A 362 13.72 8.33 11.92
C ASN A 362 12.55 8.37 10.93
N ILE A 363 12.59 9.29 9.96
CA ILE A 363 11.54 9.42 8.93
C ILE A 363 11.46 8.15 8.10
N ILE A 364 12.58 7.64 7.59
CA ILE A 364 12.60 6.42 6.77
C ILE A 364 12.17 5.21 7.60
N GLY A 365 12.70 5.06 8.81
CA GLY A 365 12.33 3.96 9.70
C GLY A 365 10.83 3.96 9.99
N VAL A 366 10.26 5.09 10.37
CA VAL A 366 8.81 5.21 10.67
C VAL A 366 7.97 5.10 9.40
N GLY A 367 8.43 5.67 8.28
CA GLY A 367 7.71 5.60 7.01
C GLY A 367 7.55 4.18 6.46
N MET A 368 8.43 3.27 6.84
CA MET A 368 8.37 1.86 6.46
C MET A 368 7.67 0.95 7.50
N MET A 369 7.16 1.50 8.62
CA MET A 369 6.48 0.73 9.66
C MET A 369 5.08 0.23 9.28
N PRO A 370 4.21 0.98 8.56
CA PRO A 370 2.84 0.55 8.34
C PRO A 370 2.78 -0.84 7.69
N ARG A 371 1.93 -1.69 8.25
CA ARG A 371 1.54 -2.96 7.63
C ARG A 371 0.13 -2.78 7.08
N GLY A 372 -0.18 -3.41 5.98
CA GLY A 372 -1.49 -3.29 5.37
C GLY A 372 -1.96 -4.63 4.83
N GLU A 373 -2.67 -4.54 3.73
CA GLU A 373 -3.29 -5.65 3.03
C GLU A 373 -2.35 -6.80 2.71
N VAL A 374 -1.11 -6.52 2.30
CA VAL A 374 -0.16 -7.58 1.89
C VAL A 374 0.14 -8.54 3.04
N GLY A 375 0.32 -8.04 4.27
CA GLY A 375 0.53 -8.89 5.45
C GLY A 375 -0.68 -9.78 5.74
N ILE A 376 -1.89 -9.25 5.57
CA ILE A 376 -3.15 -9.99 5.75
C ILE A 376 -3.32 -11.04 4.66
N ILE A 377 -2.99 -10.73 3.39
CA ILE A 377 -3.01 -11.69 2.28
C ILE A 377 -2.06 -12.86 2.56
N VAL A 378 -0.84 -12.59 3.02
CA VAL A 378 0.12 -13.64 3.42
C VAL A 378 -0.47 -14.54 4.50
N ALA A 379 -1.07 -13.95 5.54
CA ALA A 379 -1.72 -14.69 6.62
C ALA A 379 -2.94 -15.49 6.13
N SER A 380 -3.74 -14.94 5.22
CA SER A 380 -4.88 -15.63 4.59
C SER A 380 -4.44 -16.86 3.81
N ILE A 381 -3.35 -16.77 3.04
CA ILE A 381 -2.78 -17.92 2.32
C ILE A 381 -2.31 -18.98 3.32
N GLY A 382 -1.64 -18.57 4.42
CA GLY A 382 -1.21 -19.48 5.47
C GLY A 382 -2.37 -20.20 6.16
N LEU A 383 -3.45 -19.47 6.44
CA LEU A 383 -4.65 -20.06 7.05
C LEU A 383 -5.36 -21.01 6.09
N ALA A 384 -5.56 -20.61 4.82
CA ALA A 384 -6.20 -21.45 3.80
C ALA A 384 -5.45 -22.75 3.52
N SER A 385 -4.11 -22.74 3.60
CA SER A 385 -3.26 -23.93 3.45
C SER A 385 -3.13 -24.77 4.74
N GLY A 386 -3.72 -24.36 5.86
CA GLY A 386 -3.56 -25.00 7.17
C GLY A 386 -2.17 -24.80 7.79
N ALA A 387 -1.35 -23.94 7.21
CA ALA A 387 -0.01 -23.62 7.68
C ALA A 387 0.03 -22.45 8.69
N MET A 388 -1.13 -21.91 9.07
CA MET A 388 -1.30 -20.89 10.11
C MET A 388 -2.62 -21.11 10.85
N SER A 389 -2.66 -20.88 12.16
CA SER A 389 -3.90 -20.97 12.94
C SER A 389 -4.75 -19.71 12.83
N SER A 390 -6.05 -19.82 13.18
CA SER A 390 -6.98 -18.68 13.20
C SER A 390 -6.54 -17.59 14.19
N GLU A 391 -5.97 -17.99 15.33
CA GLU A 391 -5.45 -17.07 16.35
C GLU A 391 -4.26 -16.26 15.80
N LEU A 392 -3.33 -16.91 15.10
CA LEU A 392 -2.20 -16.22 14.47
C LEU A 392 -2.64 -15.30 13.33
N TYR A 393 -3.66 -15.71 12.56
CA TYR A 393 -4.27 -14.83 11.57
C TYR A 393 -4.82 -13.55 12.23
N ALA A 394 -5.59 -13.68 13.32
CA ALA A 394 -6.11 -12.54 14.07
C ALA A 394 -4.98 -11.63 14.61
N VAL A 395 -3.88 -12.22 15.07
CA VAL A 395 -2.67 -11.47 15.49
C VAL A 395 -2.10 -10.64 14.34
N VAL A 396 -2.01 -11.20 13.13
CA VAL A 396 -1.50 -10.48 11.94
C VAL A 396 -2.44 -9.34 11.53
N VAL A 397 -3.76 -9.59 11.54
CA VAL A 397 -4.76 -8.53 11.23
C VAL A 397 -4.64 -7.39 12.24
N LEU A 398 -4.58 -7.70 13.54
CA LEU A 398 -4.43 -6.67 14.57
C LEU A 398 -3.09 -5.93 14.45
N MET A 399 -1.99 -6.62 14.20
CA MET A 399 -0.68 -6.02 13.93
C MET A 399 -0.76 -5.05 12.75
N SER A 400 -1.39 -5.45 11.65
CA SER A 400 -1.52 -4.63 10.44
C SER A 400 -2.28 -3.34 10.73
N VAL A 401 -3.41 -3.43 11.40
CA VAL A 401 -4.24 -2.26 11.71
C VAL A 401 -3.58 -1.34 12.73
N ILE A 402 -3.03 -1.88 13.81
CA ILE A 402 -2.40 -1.05 14.86
C ILE A 402 -1.16 -0.33 14.33
N THR A 403 -0.31 -0.99 13.55
CA THR A 403 0.86 -0.33 12.93
C THR A 403 0.45 0.76 11.94
N THR A 404 -0.66 0.55 11.21
CA THR A 404 -1.27 1.52 10.31
C THR A 404 -1.81 2.76 11.04
N ILE A 405 -2.34 2.59 12.24
CA ILE A 405 -2.84 3.70 13.06
C ILE A 405 -1.70 4.47 13.74
N ILE A 406 -0.67 3.77 14.22
CA ILE A 406 0.43 4.37 15.01
C ILE A 406 1.41 5.15 14.13
N ALA A 407 1.79 4.62 12.97
CA ALA A 407 2.85 5.21 12.15
C ALA A 407 2.51 6.60 11.56
N PRO A 408 1.30 6.89 11.04
CA PRO A 408 0.94 8.16 10.43
C PRO A 408 1.16 9.40 11.31
N PRO A 409 0.69 9.45 12.57
CA PRO A 409 0.89 10.61 13.43
C PRO A 409 2.37 10.87 13.72
N ILE A 410 3.14 9.79 13.92
CA ILE A 410 4.58 9.88 14.21
C ILE A 410 5.30 10.40 12.97
N LEU A 411 5.01 9.85 11.80
CA LEU A 411 5.61 10.25 10.53
C LEU A 411 5.32 11.71 10.21
N SER A 412 4.06 12.14 10.34
CA SER A 412 3.65 13.53 10.13
C SER A 412 4.41 14.48 11.06
N LYS A 413 4.55 14.13 12.34
CA LYS A 413 5.30 14.93 13.31
C LYS A 413 6.80 15.02 12.98
N LEU A 414 7.39 13.93 12.49
CA LEU A 414 8.80 13.91 12.10
C LEU A 414 9.06 14.76 10.87
N PHE A 415 8.22 14.68 9.86
CA PHE A 415 8.33 15.50 8.66
C PHE A 415 8.15 16.99 8.99
N ARG A 416 7.12 17.36 9.75
CA ARG A 416 6.90 18.76 10.20
C ARG A 416 8.09 19.33 10.97
N LYS A 417 8.77 18.50 11.77
CA LYS A 417 9.95 18.91 12.52
C LYS A 417 11.15 19.15 11.60
N LYS A 418 11.30 18.37 10.53
CA LYS A 418 12.44 18.47 9.61
C LYS A 418 12.22 19.54 8.54
N TYR A 419 10.97 19.74 8.10
CA TYR A 419 10.57 20.63 7.01
C TYR A 419 9.51 21.65 7.48
N PRO A 420 9.84 22.55 8.41
CA PRO A 420 8.85 23.49 9.00
C PRO A 420 8.35 24.55 8.01
N GLU A 421 9.18 24.98 7.05
CA GLU A 421 8.85 26.04 6.08
C GLU A 421 7.78 25.59 5.09
N GLU A 422 7.89 24.35 4.56
CA GLU A 422 6.90 23.78 3.66
C GLU A 422 5.54 23.59 4.36
N TYR A 423 5.56 23.35 5.67
CA TYR A 423 4.33 23.21 6.45
C TYR A 423 3.61 24.55 6.68
N THR A 424 4.33 25.65 6.84
CA THR A 424 3.75 27.00 7.04
C THR A 424 2.99 27.45 5.81
N ILE A 425 3.54 27.22 4.61
CA ILE A 425 2.87 27.52 3.33
C ILE A 425 1.54 26.75 3.22
N LEU A 426 1.52 25.48 3.64
CA LEU A 426 0.30 24.64 3.62
C LEU A 426 -0.79 25.10 4.60
N ALA A 427 -0.41 25.72 5.71
CA ALA A 427 -1.37 26.26 6.69
C ALA A 427 -2.03 27.52 6.18
N GLU A 428 -1.30 28.34 5.43
CA GLU A 428 -1.82 29.56 4.80
C GLU A 428 -2.78 29.28 3.63
N ASP A 429 -2.53 28.24 2.84
CA ASP A 429 -3.40 27.79 1.74
C ASP A 429 -4.76 27.19 2.21
N ARG A 430 -4.93 26.93 3.51
CA ARG A 430 -6.16 26.34 4.10
C ARG A 430 -7.07 27.35 4.77
N ILE A 431 -6.66 28.62 4.87
CA ILE A 431 -7.43 29.76 5.39
C ILE A 431 -8.05 30.53 4.24
#